data_8aa0e050e2c9c515811906935c7c34e1
#
_entry.id   8aa0e050e2c9c515811906935c7c34e1
#
_cell.length_a   1.000
_cell.length_b   1.000
_cell.length_c   1.000
_cell.angle_alpha   90.00
_cell.angle_beta   90.00
_cell.angle_gamma   90.00
#
_symmetry.space_group_name_H-M   'P 1'
#
loop_
_entity.id
_entity.type
_entity.pdbx_description
1 polymer ?
#
loop_
_entity_poly.entity_id
_entity_poly.type
_entity_poly.pdbx_seq_one_letter_code
_entity_poly.pdbx_strand_id
1 'polypeptide(L)'
;LISFAIAPARAGEVITPEFKGAGHPVYLFTGNPCAEGRRAAWESFHALCQEGKVKAAWAVENGVAEGVMKMSFGNNIGFAMAQDAELDWYAPWPAAILAELESEVECGCAMKIGMTTAEPVITIGSDSASVAELLSLNESVLEDVYPTRTGGEEKVEPSAWTKGAPTVMGHGIAKPRAVIPVFP
;
A
#
# COMPACT_ATOMS: atom_id res chain seq x y z
N LEU A 1 -8.46 -2.93 -23.28
CA LEU A 1 -7.51 -4.01 -22.99
C LEU A 1 -7.67 -4.43 -21.53
N ILE A 2 -7.93 -5.69 -21.29
CA ILE A 2 -8.05 -6.25 -19.95
C ILE A 2 -6.88 -7.23 -19.75
N SER A 3 -6.11 -7.04 -18.68
CA SER A 3 -5.01 -7.93 -18.32
C SER A 3 -5.31 -8.61 -16.97
N PHE A 4 -5.05 -9.90 -16.91
CA PHE A 4 -5.12 -10.66 -15.66
C PHE A 4 -3.73 -11.18 -15.30
N ALA A 5 -3.34 -11.00 -14.06
CA ALA A 5 -2.16 -11.63 -13.49
C ALA A 5 -2.58 -12.43 -12.25
N ILE A 6 -2.21 -13.69 -12.20
CA ILE A 6 -2.53 -14.58 -11.08
C ILE A 6 -1.23 -15.17 -10.55
N ALA A 7 -0.97 -14.97 -9.27
CA ALA A 7 0.13 -15.60 -8.58
C ALA A 7 -0.35 -16.19 -7.24
N PRO A 8 0.09 -17.39 -6.86
CA PRO A 8 -0.20 -17.92 -5.54
C PRO A 8 0.58 -17.13 -4.48
N ALA A 9 -0.08 -16.81 -3.37
CA ALA A 9 0.53 -16.15 -2.22
C ALA A 9 0.03 -16.77 -0.91
N ARG A 10 0.81 -16.65 0.15
CA ARG A 10 0.39 -17.04 1.49
C ARG A 10 -0.26 -15.85 2.16
N ALA A 11 -1.46 -16.01 2.71
CA ALA A 11 -2.21 -14.92 3.32
C ALA A 11 -1.43 -14.19 4.44
N GLY A 12 -0.61 -14.91 5.20
CA GLY A 12 0.22 -14.33 6.26
C GLY A 12 1.44 -13.54 5.78
N GLU A 13 1.75 -13.58 4.48
CA GLU A 13 2.88 -12.87 3.87
C GLU A 13 2.43 -11.66 3.04
N VAL A 14 1.12 -11.39 3.02
CA VAL A 14 0.56 -10.24 2.28
C VAL A 14 0.89 -8.95 3.01
N ILE A 15 1.50 -8.02 2.28
CA ILE A 15 1.80 -6.66 2.75
C ILE A 15 0.67 -5.75 2.31
N THR A 16 0.05 -5.04 3.26
CA THR A 16 -1.02 -4.09 3.00
C THR A 16 -0.50 -2.65 2.95
N PRO A 17 -1.21 -1.71 2.30
CA PRO A 17 -0.66 -0.40 2.00
C PRO A 17 -0.63 0.58 3.17
N GLU A 18 -1.48 0.44 4.19
CA GLU A 18 -1.55 1.39 5.30
C GLU A 18 -0.32 1.34 6.21
N PHE A 19 0.20 2.48 6.66
CA PHE A 19 1.27 2.56 7.66
C PHE A 19 0.91 1.81 8.94
N LYS A 20 1.86 1.08 9.51
CA LYS A 20 1.63 0.18 10.65
C LYS A 20 2.00 0.77 12.00
N GLY A 21 2.90 1.73 12.03
CA GLY A 21 3.37 2.29 13.29
C GLY A 21 4.11 3.60 13.13
N ALA A 22 4.30 4.32 14.22
CA ALA A 22 5.11 5.54 14.26
C ALA A 22 6.59 5.22 14.49
N GLY A 23 7.45 6.07 13.95
CA GLY A 23 8.91 5.94 14.11
C GLY A 23 9.57 5.00 13.10
N HIS A 24 8.83 4.55 12.09
CA HIS A 24 9.36 3.71 11.02
C HIS A 24 9.89 4.55 9.87
N PRO A 25 11.04 4.19 9.29
CA PRO A 25 11.56 4.86 8.11
C PRO A 25 10.74 4.50 6.86
N VAL A 26 10.55 5.48 6.00
CA VAL A 26 9.85 5.34 4.73
C VAL A 26 10.83 5.53 3.59
N TYR A 27 10.83 4.57 2.67
CA TYR A 27 11.74 4.51 1.53
C TYR A 27 11.00 4.53 0.20
N LEU A 28 11.62 5.17 -0.79
CA LEU A 28 11.17 5.14 -2.18
C LEU A 28 12.14 4.30 -3.02
N PHE A 29 11.66 3.18 -3.55
CA PHE A 29 12.40 2.28 -4.42
C PHE A 29 12.13 2.66 -5.88
N THR A 30 13.08 3.30 -6.53
CA THR A 30 12.92 3.76 -7.91
C THR A 30 13.89 3.09 -8.88
N GLY A 31 15.08 2.75 -8.40
CA GLY A 31 16.21 2.42 -9.25
C GLY A 31 16.60 3.61 -10.14
N ASN A 32 17.45 3.32 -11.13
CA ASN A 32 17.74 4.28 -12.19
C ASN A 32 16.63 4.32 -13.24
N PRO A 33 16.53 5.37 -14.06
CA PRO A 33 15.56 5.42 -15.16
C PRO A 33 15.72 4.28 -16.20
N CYS A 34 16.87 3.58 -16.24
CA CYS A 34 17.06 2.40 -17.08
C CYS A 34 16.38 1.15 -16.52
N ALA A 35 16.09 0.18 -17.39
CA ALA A 35 15.36 -1.04 -17.02
C ALA A 35 16.09 -1.86 -15.95
N GLU A 36 17.41 -1.94 -16.03
CA GLU A 36 18.24 -2.66 -15.06
C GLU A 36 18.15 -2.05 -13.67
N GLY A 37 18.14 -0.71 -13.57
CA GLY A 37 18.03 0.00 -12.28
C GLY A 37 16.69 -0.25 -11.60
N ARG A 38 15.59 -0.24 -12.34
CA ARG A 38 14.27 -0.56 -11.80
C ARG A 38 14.18 -2.01 -11.34
N ARG A 39 14.72 -2.92 -12.12
CA ARG A 39 14.77 -4.33 -11.75
C ARG A 39 15.53 -4.55 -10.46
N ALA A 40 16.70 -3.95 -10.29
CA ALA A 40 17.48 -4.04 -9.07
C ALA A 40 16.72 -3.47 -7.85
N ALA A 41 15.96 -2.38 -8.03
CA ALA A 41 15.10 -1.82 -6.97
C ALA A 41 14.00 -2.79 -6.55
N TRP A 42 13.33 -3.45 -7.51
CA TRP A 42 12.30 -4.44 -7.21
C TRP A 42 12.86 -5.72 -6.58
N GLU A 43 14.02 -6.19 -7.01
CA GLU A 43 14.71 -7.34 -6.40
C GLU A 43 15.11 -7.03 -4.95
N SER A 44 15.62 -5.82 -4.69
CA SER A 44 15.95 -5.36 -3.33
C SER A 44 14.70 -5.24 -2.45
N PHE A 45 13.62 -4.65 -2.97
CA PHE A 45 12.35 -4.57 -2.28
C PHE A 45 11.80 -5.96 -1.94
N HIS A 46 11.80 -6.88 -2.91
CA HIS A 46 11.33 -8.24 -2.72
C HIS A 46 12.17 -9.00 -1.66
N ALA A 47 13.49 -8.83 -1.66
CA ALA A 47 14.34 -9.42 -0.64
C ALA A 47 13.98 -8.94 0.77
N LEU A 48 13.73 -7.63 0.94
CA LEU A 48 13.29 -7.05 2.22
C LEU A 48 11.89 -7.57 2.63
N CYS A 49 11.00 -7.83 1.69
CA CYS A 49 9.72 -8.49 1.97
C CYS A 49 9.92 -9.91 2.51
N GLN A 50 10.81 -10.69 1.89
CA GLN A 50 11.12 -12.05 2.34
C GLN A 50 11.79 -12.09 3.71
N GLU A 51 12.55 -11.05 4.05
CA GLU A 51 13.16 -10.87 5.37
C GLU A 51 12.16 -10.35 6.44
N GLY A 52 10.92 -10.06 6.06
CA GLY A 52 9.89 -9.51 6.96
C GLY A 52 10.13 -8.07 7.40
N LYS A 53 11.03 -7.34 6.72
CA LYS A 53 11.39 -5.95 7.06
C LYS A 53 10.42 -4.91 6.52
N VAL A 54 9.62 -5.25 5.49
CA VAL A 54 8.62 -4.36 4.92
C VAL A 54 7.33 -4.49 5.73
N LYS A 55 6.85 -3.39 6.28
CA LYS A 55 5.60 -3.32 7.07
C LYS A 55 4.41 -2.94 6.20
N ALA A 56 4.58 -1.97 5.30
CA ALA A 56 3.56 -1.50 4.37
C ALA A 56 4.20 -1.11 3.04
N ALA A 57 3.45 -1.18 1.95
CA ALA A 57 3.96 -0.76 0.65
C ALA A 57 2.84 -0.24 -0.28
N TRP A 58 3.18 0.73 -1.12
CA TRP A 58 2.32 1.36 -2.10
C TRP A 58 3.02 1.48 -3.45
N ALA A 59 2.35 1.09 -4.53
CA ALA A 59 2.82 1.37 -5.88
C ALA A 59 2.54 2.84 -6.23
N VAL A 60 3.59 3.60 -6.53
CA VAL A 60 3.44 5.04 -6.82
C VAL A 60 2.94 5.23 -8.25
N GLU A 61 1.84 5.95 -8.41
CA GLU A 61 1.23 6.26 -9.71
C GLU A 61 1.29 7.77 -10.01
N ASN A 62 0.60 8.60 -9.22
CA ASN A 62 0.44 10.03 -9.47
C ASN A 62 1.42 10.93 -8.71
N GLY A 63 2.17 10.37 -7.77
CA GLY A 63 3.15 11.10 -6.98
C GLY A 63 3.42 10.44 -5.63
N VAL A 64 4.57 10.77 -5.04
CA VAL A 64 4.96 10.24 -3.73
C VAL A 64 4.08 10.83 -2.63
N ALA A 65 3.70 12.10 -2.74
CA ALA A 65 2.80 12.75 -1.80
C ALA A 65 1.43 12.04 -1.72
N GLU A 66 0.87 11.63 -2.88
CA GLU A 66 -0.36 10.83 -2.90
C GLU A 66 -0.16 9.49 -2.18
N GLY A 67 0.94 8.79 -2.45
CA GLY A 67 1.24 7.52 -1.81
C GLY A 67 1.32 7.65 -0.29
N VAL A 68 2.07 8.63 0.22
CA VAL A 68 2.16 8.93 1.66
C VAL A 68 0.79 9.22 2.25
N MET A 69 0.00 10.07 1.60
CA MET A 69 -1.36 10.42 2.04
C MET A 69 -2.25 9.17 2.14
N LYS A 70 -2.28 8.34 1.10
CA LYS A 70 -3.08 7.11 1.06
C LYS A 70 -2.64 6.09 2.12
N MET A 71 -1.34 5.94 2.33
CA MET A 71 -0.80 5.06 3.36
C MET A 71 -1.11 5.55 4.79
N SER A 72 -1.28 6.85 4.98
CA SER A 72 -1.62 7.46 6.28
C SER A 72 -3.07 7.21 6.70
N PHE A 73 -4.01 7.05 5.77
CA PHE A 73 -5.45 7.02 6.05
C PHE A 73 -5.87 5.83 6.93
N GLY A 74 -5.35 4.63 6.64
CA GLY A 74 -5.86 3.39 7.24
C GLY A 74 -5.73 3.33 8.76
N ASN A 75 -4.59 3.76 9.30
CA ASN A 75 -4.29 3.71 10.74
C ASN A 75 -4.10 5.10 11.34
N ASN A 76 -4.42 6.16 10.61
CA ASN A 76 -4.29 7.55 11.07
C ASN A 76 -2.88 7.89 11.56
N ILE A 77 -1.87 7.42 10.83
CA ILE A 77 -0.45 7.62 11.13
C ILE A 77 0.08 8.76 10.26
N GLY A 78 0.78 9.70 10.88
CA GLY A 78 1.37 10.83 10.18
C GLY A 78 2.69 10.50 9.51
N PHE A 79 3.26 11.50 8.85
CA PHE A 79 4.53 11.39 8.15
C PHE A 79 5.31 12.71 8.21
N ALA A 80 6.60 12.61 8.43
CA ALA A 80 7.52 13.76 8.35
C ALA A 80 8.60 13.48 7.32
N MET A 81 8.74 14.39 6.35
CA MET A 81 9.79 14.35 5.33
C MET A 81 11.18 14.41 5.94
N ALA A 82 12.12 13.64 5.42
CA ALA A 82 13.54 13.77 5.74
C ALA A 82 14.12 15.08 5.15
N GLN A 83 15.01 15.74 5.89
CA GLN A 83 15.57 17.03 5.48
C GLN A 83 16.40 16.95 4.19
N ASP A 84 16.97 15.80 3.91
CA ASP A 84 17.82 15.49 2.75
C ASP A 84 17.07 14.79 1.60
N ALA A 85 15.75 14.67 1.70
CA ALA A 85 14.93 14.05 0.66
C ALA A 85 14.69 15.04 -0.49
N GLU A 86 15.57 15.00 -1.50
CA GLU A 86 15.45 15.81 -2.71
C GLU A 86 14.71 15.03 -3.80
N LEU A 87 13.40 15.23 -3.91
CA LEU A 87 12.58 14.65 -4.97
C LEU A 87 11.39 15.56 -5.31
N ASP A 88 10.85 15.40 -6.50
CA ASP A 88 9.57 15.98 -6.85
C ASP A 88 8.45 15.11 -6.29
N TRP A 89 7.81 15.58 -5.23
CA TRP A 89 6.76 14.87 -4.48
C TRP A 89 5.47 14.67 -5.28
N TYR A 90 5.23 15.52 -6.28
CA TYR A 90 3.99 15.56 -7.05
C TYR A 90 4.14 15.01 -8.47
N ALA A 91 5.38 14.80 -8.92
CA ALA A 91 5.62 14.18 -10.21
C ALA A 91 5.28 12.68 -10.20
N PRO A 92 4.85 12.12 -11.34
CA PRO A 92 4.67 10.68 -11.45
C PRO A 92 6.02 9.96 -11.40
N TRP A 93 6.09 8.91 -10.58
CA TRP A 93 7.24 8.03 -10.47
C TRP A 93 6.87 6.62 -10.94
N PRO A 94 6.76 6.39 -12.28
CA PRO A 94 6.28 5.13 -12.79
C PRO A 94 7.14 3.95 -12.34
N ALA A 95 6.45 2.93 -11.81
CA ALA A 95 7.07 1.72 -11.30
C ALA A 95 7.92 1.89 -10.01
N ALA A 96 7.80 3.01 -9.33
CA ALA A 96 8.37 3.17 -7.99
C ALA A 96 7.48 2.52 -6.93
N ILE A 97 8.11 2.06 -5.85
CA ILE A 97 7.43 1.48 -4.70
C ILE A 97 7.78 2.32 -3.47
N LEU A 98 6.77 2.81 -2.79
CA LEU A 98 6.88 3.44 -1.49
C LEU A 98 6.74 2.37 -0.41
N ALA A 99 7.63 2.31 0.56
CA ALA A 99 7.60 1.29 1.60
C ALA A 99 7.94 1.83 2.98
N GLU A 100 7.15 1.43 3.96
CA GLU A 100 7.46 1.54 5.38
C GLU A 100 8.30 0.32 5.78
N LEU A 101 9.46 0.55 6.37
CA LEU A 101 10.36 -0.51 6.84
C LEU A 101 10.42 -0.54 8.37
N GLU A 102 10.69 -1.70 8.95
CA GLU A 102 10.84 -1.88 10.39
C GLU A 102 12.02 -1.09 10.98
N SER A 103 13.09 -0.94 10.19
CA SER A 103 14.30 -0.22 10.58
C SER A 103 15.02 0.33 9.35
N GLU A 104 15.99 1.21 9.58
CA GLU A 104 16.81 1.73 8.48
C GLU A 104 17.61 0.63 7.79
N VAL A 105 17.73 0.77 6.49
CA VAL A 105 18.50 -0.14 5.63
C VAL A 105 19.44 0.65 4.71
N GLU A 106 20.61 0.11 4.47
CA GLU A 106 21.48 0.61 3.43
C GLU A 106 21.13 -0.09 2.10
N CYS A 107 20.51 0.64 1.19
CA CYS A 107 20.11 0.12 -0.11
C CYS A 107 20.36 1.17 -1.19
N GLY A 108 21.31 0.91 -2.09
CA GLY A 108 21.63 1.82 -3.19
C GLY A 108 20.52 2.00 -4.23
N CYS A 109 19.44 1.18 -4.16
CA CYS A 109 18.29 1.25 -5.06
C CYS A 109 17.07 1.93 -4.41
N ALA A 110 17.19 2.43 -3.19
CA ALA A 110 16.13 3.08 -2.45
C ALA A 110 16.62 4.37 -1.79
N MET A 111 15.72 5.34 -1.72
CA MET A 111 15.97 6.62 -1.05
C MET A 111 15.08 6.67 0.19
N LYS A 112 15.67 6.98 1.37
CA LYS A 112 14.89 7.31 2.56
C LYS A 112 14.25 8.69 2.35
N ILE A 113 12.92 8.74 2.39
CA ILE A 113 12.19 9.99 2.15
C ILE A 113 11.60 10.62 3.42
N GLY A 114 11.55 9.87 4.51
CA GLY A 114 11.01 10.38 5.77
C GLY A 114 10.80 9.29 6.81
N MET A 115 9.99 9.65 7.80
CA MET A 115 9.62 8.80 8.92
C MET A 115 8.12 8.89 9.19
N THR A 116 7.50 7.82 9.60
CA THR A 116 6.14 7.84 10.13
C THR A 116 6.12 8.49 11.52
N THR A 117 5.01 9.18 11.84
CA THR A 117 4.84 9.89 13.12
C THR A 117 3.56 9.47 13.84
N ALA A 118 3.56 9.55 15.17
CA ALA A 118 2.37 9.26 15.98
C ALA A 118 1.31 10.36 15.85
N GLU A 119 1.74 11.60 15.60
CA GLU A 119 0.83 12.71 15.34
C GLU A 119 0.29 12.56 13.92
N PRO A 120 -1.04 12.55 13.71
CA PRO A 120 -1.64 12.33 12.40
C PRO A 120 -1.59 13.59 11.51
N VAL A 121 -0.38 14.01 11.21
CA VAL A 121 -0.06 15.15 10.36
C VAL A 121 0.97 14.73 9.33
N ILE A 122 0.76 15.09 8.08
CA ILE A 122 1.73 14.90 7.01
C ILE A 122 2.47 16.21 6.80
N THR A 123 3.79 16.16 6.87
CA THR A 123 4.66 17.32 6.64
C THR A 123 5.63 17.03 5.50
N ILE A 124 5.57 17.87 4.45
CA ILE A 124 6.43 17.80 3.27
C ILE A 124 7.01 19.21 3.03
N GLY A 125 8.29 19.39 3.31
CA GLY A 125 8.93 20.71 3.26
C GLY A 125 8.31 21.66 4.28
N SER A 126 7.78 22.79 3.79
CA SER A 126 7.06 23.80 4.60
C SER A 126 5.58 23.50 4.76
N ASP A 127 5.05 22.58 3.98
CA ASP A 127 3.62 22.29 3.92
C ASP A 127 3.23 21.21 4.93
N SER A 128 2.11 21.39 5.59
CA SER A 128 1.57 20.40 6.51
C SER A 128 0.04 20.37 6.44
N ALA A 129 -0.52 19.17 6.56
CA ALA A 129 -1.96 18.96 6.62
C ALA A 129 -2.29 17.79 7.56
N SER A 130 -3.44 17.86 8.23
CA SER A 130 -3.89 16.74 9.04
C SER A 130 -4.39 15.58 8.18
N VAL A 131 -4.15 14.36 8.62
CA VAL A 131 -4.63 13.15 7.93
C VAL A 131 -6.15 13.16 7.80
N ALA A 132 -6.86 13.64 8.82
CA ALA A 132 -8.33 13.74 8.82
C ALA A 132 -8.86 14.71 7.76
N GLU A 133 -8.21 15.85 7.58
CA GLU A 133 -8.57 16.84 6.56
C GLU A 133 -8.36 16.27 5.15
N LEU A 134 -7.21 15.64 4.91
CA LEU A 134 -6.89 15.02 3.63
C LEU A 134 -7.82 13.84 3.31
N LEU A 135 -8.19 13.05 4.31
CA LEU A 135 -9.16 11.97 4.16
C LEU A 135 -10.53 12.51 3.77
N SER A 136 -11.01 13.55 4.47
CA SER A 136 -12.28 14.20 4.15
C SER A 136 -12.31 14.76 2.73
N LEU A 137 -11.24 15.40 2.28
CA LEU A 137 -11.10 15.86 0.90
C LEU A 137 -11.14 14.71 -0.10
N ASN A 138 -10.40 13.63 0.17
CA ASN A 138 -10.35 12.46 -0.72
C ASN A 138 -11.72 11.76 -0.84
N GLU A 139 -12.46 11.63 0.24
CA GLU A 139 -13.78 11.00 0.26
C GLU A 139 -14.86 11.88 -0.40
N SER A 140 -14.79 13.19 -0.20
CA SER A 140 -15.79 14.13 -0.72
C SER A 140 -15.90 14.16 -2.25
N VAL A 141 -14.85 13.76 -2.97
CA VAL A 141 -14.83 13.81 -4.45
C VAL A 141 -15.92 12.95 -5.07
N LEU A 142 -16.24 11.81 -4.49
CA LEU A 142 -17.24 10.89 -5.03
C LEU A 142 -18.47 10.71 -4.13
N GLU A 143 -18.59 11.49 -3.04
CA GLU A 143 -19.63 11.31 -2.03
C GLU A 143 -21.05 11.41 -2.60
N ASP A 144 -21.26 12.27 -3.61
CA ASP A 144 -22.57 12.44 -4.27
C ASP A 144 -22.96 11.22 -5.14
N VAL A 145 -22.00 10.43 -5.60
CA VAL A 145 -22.22 9.27 -6.49
C VAL A 145 -22.08 7.95 -5.73
N TYR A 146 -21.12 7.89 -4.84
CA TYR A 146 -20.81 6.74 -4.00
C TYR A 146 -20.65 7.18 -2.54
N PRO A 147 -21.75 7.40 -1.82
CA PRO A 147 -21.66 7.84 -0.44
C PRO A 147 -20.90 6.84 0.43
N THR A 148 -19.99 7.34 1.24
CA THR A 148 -19.19 6.54 2.18
C THR A 148 -20.04 5.89 3.27
N ARG A 149 -21.25 6.45 3.51
CA ARG A 149 -22.23 5.90 4.43
C ARG A 149 -23.56 5.70 3.72
N THR A 150 -24.05 4.49 3.68
CA THR A 150 -25.42 4.18 3.30
C THR A 150 -26.33 4.51 4.50
N GLY A 151 -27.43 5.23 4.24
CA GLY A 151 -28.38 5.60 5.29
C GLY A 151 -29.13 4.38 5.85
N GLY A 152 -28.60 3.81 6.89
CA GLY A 152 -29.19 2.71 7.65
C GLY A 152 -28.22 2.28 8.74
N GLU A 153 -28.64 2.38 10.00
CA GLU A 153 -27.88 1.91 11.16
C GLU A 153 -28.08 0.38 11.38
N GLU A 154 -28.18 -0.41 10.35
CA GLU A 154 -28.22 -1.86 10.51
C GLU A 154 -26.85 -2.35 11.00
N LYS A 155 -26.77 -2.63 12.28
CA LYS A 155 -25.63 -3.36 12.85
C LYS A 155 -25.68 -4.79 12.31
N VAL A 156 -24.80 -5.06 11.37
CA VAL A 156 -24.56 -6.45 10.94
C VAL A 156 -23.83 -7.15 12.07
N GLU A 157 -24.46 -8.17 12.67
CA GLU A 157 -23.78 -9.00 13.64
C GLU A 157 -22.60 -9.72 12.99
N PRO A 158 -21.40 -9.63 13.56
CA PRO A 158 -20.22 -10.25 12.96
C PRO A 158 -20.41 -11.77 12.95
N SER A 159 -20.41 -12.36 11.77
CA SER A 159 -20.41 -13.81 11.62
C SER A 159 -18.99 -14.35 11.58
N ALA A 160 -18.64 -15.20 12.53
CA ALA A 160 -17.36 -15.87 12.54
C ALA A 160 -17.51 -17.31 12.02
N TRP A 161 -16.65 -17.70 11.09
CA TRP A 161 -16.58 -19.09 10.64
C TRP A 161 -15.88 -19.94 11.72
N THR A 162 -16.67 -20.78 12.40
CA THR A 162 -16.17 -21.60 13.52
C THR A 162 -15.87 -23.06 13.13
N LYS A 163 -16.16 -23.45 11.90
CA LYS A 163 -16.02 -24.84 11.43
C LYS A 163 -14.74 -25.01 10.64
N GLY A 164 -13.59 -24.83 10.98
CA GLY A 164 -12.36 -25.09 10.23
C GLY A 164 -12.46 -24.87 8.69
N ALA A 165 -11.38 -24.80 8.00
CA ALA A 165 -11.41 -24.71 6.53
C ALA A 165 -12.10 -25.98 5.96
N PRO A 166 -13.02 -25.82 4.98
CA PRO A 166 -13.63 -26.98 4.35
C PRO A 166 -12.52 -27.83 3.73
N THR A 167 -12.50 -29.12 4.04
CA THR A 167 -11.57 -30.05 3.40
C THR A 167 -11.94 -30.12 1.92
N VAL A 168 -11.16 -29.44 1.09
CA VAL A 168 -11.27 -29.60 -0.35
C VAL A 168 -10.70 -30.98 -0.66
N MET A 169 -11.60 -31.96 -0.83
CA MET A 169 -11.18 -33.25 -1.36
C MET A 169 -10.65 -33.03 -2.76
N GLY A 170 -9.34 -33.22 -2.96
CA GLY A 170 -8.73 -33.22 -4.26
C GLY A 170 -9.37 -34.33 -5.11
N HIS A 171 -10.33 -33.92 -5.91
CA HIS A 171 -10.87 -34.83 -6.93
C HIS A 171 -9.75 -34.97 -7.97
N GLY A 172 -9.20 -36.15 -8.14
CA GLY A 172 -8.19 -36.42 -9.16
C GLY A 172 -8.69 -36.22 -10.59
N ILE A 173 -9.30 -35.06 -10.85
CA ILE A 173 -9.86 -34.67 -12.13
C ILE A 173 -8.75 -34.04 -12.98
N ALA A 174 -8.32 -34.74 -14.02
CA ALA A 174 -7.28 -34.25 -14.93
C ALA A 174 -7.67 -32.98 -15.71
N LYS A 175 -8.98 -32.68 -15.78
CA LYS A 175 -9.52 -31.48 -16.45
C LYS A 175 -10.60 -30.87 -15.56
N PRO A 176 -10.24 -29.96 -14.63
CA PRO A 176 -11.23 -29.28 -13.80
C PRO A 176 -12.15 -28.41 -14.65
N ARG A 177 -13.44 -28.35 -14.30
CA ARG A 177 -14.40 -27.45 -14.92
C ARG A 177 -14.44 -26.15 -14.11
N ALA A 178 -14.32 -25.02 -14.80
CA ALA A 178 -14.53 -23.71 -14.22
C ALA A 178 -15.88 -23.14 -14.65
N VAL A 179 -16.60 -22.47 -13.76
CA VAL A 179 -17.80 -21.69 -14.08
C VAL A 179 -17.42 -20.22 -13.94
N ILE A 180 -17.55 -19.45 -14.99
CA ILE A 180 -17.32 -18.01 -15.00
C ILE A 180 -18.68 -17.34 -15.18
N PRO A 181 -19.33 -16.84 -14.12
CA PRO A 181 -20.59 -16.11 -14.26
C PRO A 181 -20.30 -14.75 -14.91
N VAL A 182 -21.10 -14.42 -15.93
CA VAL A 182 -21.11 -13.09 -16.55
C VAL A 182 -22.42 -12.44 -16.16
N PHE A 183 -22.33 -11.29 -15.48
CA PHE A 183 -23.50 -10.49 -15.13
C PHE A 183 -23.72 -9.41 -16.20
N PRO A 184 -24.95 -9.11 -16.59
CA PRO A 184 -25.26 -8.05 -17.55
C PRO A 184 -24.97 -6.67 -17.00
#